data_37ba65682bcb199a8c4cc9f2de43c766
#
_entry.id   37ba65682bcb199a8c4cc9f2de43c766
#
_cell.length_a   1.000
_cell.length_b   1.000
_cell.length_c   1.000
_cell.angle_alpha   90.00
_cell.angle_beta   90.00
_cell.angle_gamma   90.00
#
_symmetry.space_group_name_H-M   'P 1'
#
loop_
_entity.id
_entity.type
_entity.pdbx_description
1 polymer ?
#
loop_
_entity_poly.entity_id
_entity_poly.type
_entity_poly.pdbx_seq_one_letter_code
_entity_poly.pdbx_strand_id
1 'polypeptide(L)'
;MPNPDLAKQFGGKILGIYTGAILTKLIEIGYQTGLFEASRRGAATAGELSERAGLRERYVREWLGAMTTSGIYSYDADSKRYTLPEEHAALLSGDTAQNLTPMSRMINHFGTHLPKLIACFREGGGVPYAAYRPVFTQCMDDVWRRIYDQQLLSGFIASVDGLTNELRRGIRVLDVGCGTGHAINLLAREYPQSAFFGYDIAEDAIAMARAAFLR
;
A
#
# COMPACT_ATOMS: atom_id res chain seq x y z
N MET A 1 -19.73 15.55 -37.58
CA MET A 1 -19.63 16.16 -36.24
C MET A 1 -19.55 15.04 -35.21
N PRO A 2 -18.81 15.19 -34.10
CA PRO A 2 -18.76 14.16 -33.05
C PRO A 2 -20.15 13.94 -32.42
N ASN A 3 -20.46 12.70 -32.05
CA ASN A 3 -21.72 12.36 -31.40
C ASN A 3 -21.75 12.96 -29.97
N PRO A 4 -22.71 13.85 -29.64
CA PRO A 4 -22.75 14.52 -28.34
C PRO A 4 -22.91 13.57 -27.13
N ASP A 5 -23.66 12.48 -27.30
CA ASP A 5 -23.90 11.51 -26.18
C ASP A 5 -22.63 10.72 -25.87
N LEU A 6 -21.88 10.30 -26.88
CA LEU A 6 -20.59 9.67 -26.71
C LEU A 6 -19.57 10.62 -26.08
N ALA A 7 -19.57 11.88 -26.46
CA ALA A 7 -18.72 12.91 -25.89
C ALA A 7 -19.05 13.13 -24.40
N LYS A 8 -20.33 13.20 -24.04
CA LYS A 8 -20.79 13.33 -22.65
C LYS A 8 -20.40 12.11 -21.80
N GLN A 9 -20.61 10.90 -22.34
CA GLN A 9 -20.21 9.67 -21.64
C GLN A 9 -18.69 9.61 -21.39
N PHE A 10 -17.90 9.95 -22.40
CA PHE A 10 -16.44 10.00 -22.25
C PHE A 10 -15.99 11.08 -21.26
N GLY A 11 -16.62 12.26 -21.27
CA GLY A 11 -16.41 13.33 -20.31
C GLY A 11 -16.64 12.86 -18.87
N GLY A 12 -17.72 12.12 -18.60
CA GLY A 12 -18.00 11.49 -17.31
C GLY A 12 -16.89 10.52 -16.88
N LYS A 13 -16.39 9.69 -17.81
CA LYS A 13 -15.26 8.78 -17.54
C LYS A 13 -14.00 9.54 -17.14
N ILE A 14 -13.66 10.62 -17.85
CA ILE A 14 -12.47 11.44 -17.54
C ILE A 14 -12.61 12.11 -16.16
N LEU A 15 -13.78 12.67 -15.85
CA LEU A 15 -14.03 13.24 -14.53
C LEU A 15 -13.91 12.19 -13.42
N GLY A 16 -14.39 10.97 -13.65
CA GLY A 16 -14.22 9.86 -12.70
C GLY A 16 -12.74 9.53 -12.46
N ILE A 17 -11.91 9.52 -13.51
CA ILE A 17 -10.44 9.31 -13.39
C ILE A 17 -9.81 10.42 -12.55
N TYR A 18 -10.16 11.68 -12.78
CA TYR A 18 -9.60 12.80 -12.00
C TYR A 18 -10.06 12.77 -10.54
N THR A 19 -11.33 12.45 -10.28
CA THR A 19 -11.85 12.26 -8.92
C THR A 19 -11.11 11.14 -8.22
N GLY A 20 -10.92 9.99 -8.87
CA GLY A 20 -10.14 8.87 -8.32
C GLY A 20 -8.70 9.25 -7.98
N ALA A 21 -8.05 10.07 -8.82
CA ALA A 21 -6.70 10.57 -8.55
C ALA A 21 -6.62 11.46 -7.30
N ILE A 22 -7.64 12.28 -7.03
CA ILE A 22 -7.72 13.08 -5.80
C ILE A 22 -8.03 12.18 -4.59
N LEU A 23 -8.98 11.25 -4.73
CA LEU A 23 -9.33 10.30 -3.66
C LEU A 23 -8.11 9.46 -3.25
N THR A 24 -7.26 9.06 -4.19
CA THR A 24 -6.01 8.34 -3.88
C THR A 24 -5.10 9.14 -2.93
N LYS A 25 -5.01 10.47 -3.11
CA LYS A 25 -4.25 11.35 -2.19
C LYS A 25 -4.88 11.40 -0.81
N LEU A 26 -6.21 11.47 -0.75
CA LEU A 26 -6.93 11.49 0.51
C LEU A 26 -6.86 10.15 1.26
N ILE A 27 -6.83 9.02 0.53
CA ILE A 27 -6.59 7.70 1.11
C ILE A 27 -5.18 7.63 1.71
N GLU A 28 -4.16 8.14 1.02
CA GLU A 28 -2.81 8.23 1.59
C GLU A 28 -2.78 9.07 2.86
N ILE A 29 -3.47 10.23 2.88
CA ILE A 29 -3.60 11.05 4.10
C ILE A 29 -4.20 10.22 5.23
N GLY A 30 -5.32 9.52 4.98
CA GLY A 30 -5.95 8.65 5.97
C GLY A 30 -5.03 7.54 6.50
N TYR A 31 -4.25 6.95 5.61
CA TYR A 31 -3.25 5.93 5.96
C TYR A 31 -2.13 6.50 6.82
N GLN A 32 -1.46 7.55 6.36
CA GLN A 32 -0.29 8.11 7.04
C GLN A 32 -0.62 8.81 8.37
N THR A 33 -1.85 9.30 8.52
CA THR A 33 -2.31 9.96 9.75
C THR A 33 -3.02 9.01 10.72
N GLY A 34 -3.21 7.74 10.35
CA GLY A 34 -3.88 6.74 11.18
C GLY A 34 -5.40 6.94 11.30
N LEU A 35 -6.04 7.73 10.43
CA LEU A 35 -7.49 7.99 10.49
C LEU A 35 -8.31 6.71 10.28
N PHE A 36 -7.91 5.84 9.37
CA PHE A 36 -8.59 4.56 9.15
C PHE A 36 -8.48 3.65 10.39
N GLU A 37 -7.31 3.58 11.03
CA GLU A 37 -7.12 2.82 12.27
C GLU A 37 -7.94 3.38 13.42
N ALA A 38 -7.98 4.72 13.58
CA ALA A 38 -8.79 5.38 14.60
C ALA A 38 -10.31 5.12 14.39
N SER A 39 -10.74 4.94 13.14
CA SER A 39 -12.13 4.67 12.77
C SER A 39 -12.59 3.25 13.11
N ARG A 40 -11.69 2.29 13.30
CA ARG A 40 -12.04 0.92 13.73
C ARG A 40 -12.68 0.85 15.11
N ARG A 41 -12.55 1.91 15.90
CA ARG A 41 -13.20 2.01 17.23
C ARG A 41 -14.70 2.33 17.17
N GLY A 42 -15.31 2.27 15.99
CA GLY A 42 -16.72 2.50 15.75
C GLY A 42 -17.05 3.95 15.39
N ALA A 43 -18.35 4.21 15.16
CA ALA A 43 -18.86 5.49 14.72
C ALA A 43 -18.38 6.67 15.58
N ALA A 44 -18.05 7.79 14.93
CA ALA A 44 -17.51 8.97 15.59
C ALA A 44 -17.96 10.26 14.90
N THR A 45 -18.11 11.34 15.65
CA THR A 45 -18.14 12.69 15.10
C THR A 45 -16.75 13.10 14.59
N ALA A 46 -16.65 14.17 13.80
CA ALA A 46 -15.35 14.67 13.34
C ALA A 46 -14.43 15.06 14.51
N GLY A 47 -15.00 15.64 15.59
CA GLY A 47 -14.26 15.98 16.82
C GLY A 47 -13.72 14.73 17.51
N GLU A 48 -14.57 13.73 17.78
CA GLU A 48 -14.15 12.48 18.42
C GLU A 48 -13.07 11.74 17.59
N LEU A 49 -13.20 11.69 16.26
CA LEU A 49 -12.21 11.04 15.41
C LEU A 49 -10.88 11.82 15.40
N SER A 50 -10.96 13.16 15.40
CA SER A 50 -9.76 14.00 15.48
C SER A 50 -8.99 13.79 16.78
N GLU A 51 -9.69 13.67 17.91
CA GLU A 51 -9.09 13.35 19.21
C GLU A 51 -8.44 11.96 19.22
N ARG A 52 -9.17 10.92 18.71
CA ARG A 52 -8.65 9.55 18.60
C ARG A 52 -7.35 9.47 17.79
N ALA A 53 -7.23 10.29 16.73
CA ALA A 53 -6.08 10.30 15.83
C ALA A 53 -5.02 11.36 16.19
N GLY A 54 -5.28 12.24 17.18
CA GLY A 54 -4.37 13.33 17.56
C GLY A 54 -4.23 14.41 16.48
N LEU A 55 -5.30 14.68 15.74
CA LEU A 55 -5.30 15.57 14.58
C LEU A 55 -6.15 16.83 14.81
N ARG A 56 -6.09 17.76 13.86
CA ARG A 56 -6.91 18.99 13.88
C ARG A 56 -8.29 18.71 13.30
N GLU A 57 -9.35 18.93 14.06
CA GLU A 57 -10.75 18.63 13.70
C GLU A 57 -11.17 19.20 12.34
N ARG A 58 -10.78 20.46 12.03
CA ARG A 58 -11.13 21.08 10.74
C ARG A 58 -10.73 20.21 9.55
N TYR A 59 -9.48 19.71 9.54
CA TYR A 59 -8.98 18.89 8.42
C TYR A 59 -9.63 17.51 8.40
N VAL A 60 -9.87 16.91 9.57
CA VAL A 60 -10.57 15.63 9.68
C VAL A 60 -12.01 15.76 9.15
N ARG A 61 -12.70 16.86 9.43
CA ARG A 61 -14.06 17.12 8.93
C ARG A 61 -14.11 17.21 7.41
N GLU A 62 -13.19 17.98 6.79
CA GLU A 62 -13.09 18.10 5.33
C GLU A 62 -12.77 16.75 4.69
N TRP A 63 -11.83 16.01 5.27
CA TRP A 63 -11.45 14.67 4.82
C TRP A 63 -12.63 13.68 4.90
N LEU A 64 -13.35 13.67 6.02
CA LEU A 64 -14.55 12.84 6.20
C LEU A 64 -15.65 13.19 5.19
N GLY A 65 -15.84 14.47 4.87
CA GLY A 65 -16.76 14.91 3.81
C GLY A 65 -16.43 14.28 2.46
N ALA A 66 -15.14 14.29 2.06
CA ALA A 66 -14.70 13.66 0.83
C ALA A 66 -14.83 12.14 0.86
N MET A 67 -14.47 11.49 1.98
CA MET A 67 -14.60 10.04 2.14
C MET A 67 -16.06 9.58 2.12
N THR A 68 -16.96 10.37 2.67
CA THR A 68 -18.40 10.08 2.67
C THR A 68 -19.00 10.24 1.28
N THR A 69 -18.72 11.35 0.61
CA THR A 69 -19.26 11.60 -0.74
C THR A 69 -18.69 10.64 -1.80
N SER A 70 -17.53 10.03 -1.54
CA SER A 70 -16.98 8.96 -2.36
C SER A 70 -17.48 7.56 -2.02
N GLY A 71 -18.35 7.42 -1.00
CA GLY A 71 -18.90 6.13 -0.57
C GLY A 71 -17.95 5.28 0.29
N ILE A 72 -16.82 5.85 0.76
CA ILE A 72 -15.87 5.13 1.64
C ILE A 72 -16.40 5.10 3.08
N TYR A 73 -16.98 6.19 3.55
CA TYR A 73 -17.65 6.29 4.85
C TYR A 73 -19.15 6.47 4.68
N SER A 74 -19.92 6.00 5.64
CA SER A 74 -21.33 6.39 5.84
C SER A 74 -21.42 7.53 6.85
N TYR A 75 -22.49 8.34 6.74
CA TYR A 75 -22.77 9.46 7.64
C TYR A 75 -24.21 9.41 8.09
N ASP A 76 -24.43 9.45 9.39
CA ASP A 76 -25.72 9.61 10.03
C ASP A 76 -25.93 11.09 10.39
N ALA A 77 -26.91 11.73 9.74
CA ALA A 77 -27.19 13.14 9.90
C ALA A 77 -27.79 13.49 11.28
N ASP A 78 -28.52 12.58 11.89
CA ASP A 78 -29.17 12.81 13.17
C ASP A 78 -28.18 12.82 14.33
N SER A 79 -27.30 11.83 14.36
CA SER A 79 -26.21 11.73 15.35
C SER A 79 -24.94 12.47 14.95
N LYS A 80 -24.82 12.95 13.72
CA LYS A 80 -23.62 13.59 13.11
C LYS A 80 -22.40 12.69 13.18
N ARG A 81 -22.58 11.38 13.05
CA ARG A 81 -21.54 10.37 13.16
C ARG A 81 -21.15 9.80 11.81
N TYR A 82 -19.86 9.59 11.64
CA TYR A 82 -19.25 8.90 10.50
C TYR A 82 -18.90 7.48 10.90
N THR A 83 -19.16 6.54 10.02
CA THR A 83 -18.81 5.13 10.21
C THR A 83 -17.99 4.65 9.01
N LEU A 84 -16.85 4.04 9.28
CA LEU A 84 -16.15 3.23 8.29
C LEU A 84 -16.78 1.83 8.34
N PRO A 85 -17.50 1.38 7.28
CA PRO A 85 -18.07 0.04 7.25
C PRO A 85 -17.02 -1.03 7.47
N GLU A 86 -17.37 -2.15 8.08
CA GLU A 86 -16.41 -3.21 8.44
C GLU A 86 -15.71 -3.79 7.21
N GLU A 87 -16.44 -3.96 6.11
CA GLU A 87 -15.92 -4.44 4.83
C GLU A 87 -14.90 -3.45 4.23
N HIS A 88 -15.13 -2.15 4.38
CA HIS A 88 -14.19 -1.12 3.94
C HIS A 88 -12.97 -1.04 4.88
N ALA A 89 -13.20 -1.17 6.18
CA ALA A 89 -12.13 -1.19 7.18
C ALA A 89 -11.15 -2.35 6.95
N ALA A 90 -11.62 -3.51 6.51
CA ALA A 90 -10.79 -4.66 6.18
C ALA A 90 -9.77 -4.37 5.05
N LEU A 91 -10.12 -3.44 4.13
CA LEU A 91 -9.27 -3.07 3.00
C LEU A 91 -8.45 -1.79 3.22
N LEU A 92 -8.82 -0.98 4.25
CA LEU A 92 -8.21 0.33 4.47
C LEU A 92 -7.47 0.46 5.81
N SER A 93 -7.49 -0.60 6.63
CA SER A 93 -6.88 -0.60 7.95
C SER A 93 -6.39 -1.98 8.37
N GLY A 94 -5.65 -2.03 9.46
CA GLY A 94 -5.10 -3.29 9.99
C GLY A 94 -3.85 -3.77 9.29
N ASP A 95 -3.11 -4.62 9.99
CA ASP A 95 -1.89 -5.24 9.48
C ASP A 95 -2.20 -6.58 8.81
N THR A 96 -2.91 -6.52 7.69
CA THR A 96 -3.38 -7.67 6.92
C THR A 96 -2.97 -7.57 5.45
N ALA A 97 -2.87 -8.72 4.77
CA ALA A 97 -2.59 -8.80 3.34
C ALA A 97 -3.67 -8.11 2.48
N GLN A 98 -4.86 -7.88 3.03
CA GLN A 98 -5.97 -7.24 2.32
C GLN A 98 -5.89 -5.70 2.37
N ASN A 99 -5.08 -5.11 3.25
CA ASN A 99 -4.95 -3.67 3.37
C ASN A 99 -4.29 -3.06 2.13
N LEU A 100 -5.05 -2.29 1.35
CA LEU A 100 -4.63 -1.67 0.09
C LEU A 100 -4.07 -0.25 0.26
N THR A 101 -4.15 0.33 1.46
CA THR A 101 -3.73 1.74 1.67
C THR A 101 -2.27 2.03 1.35
N PRO A 102 -1.27 1.13 1.54
CA PRO A 102 0.10 1.41 1.14
C PRO A 102 0.28 1.67 -0.35
N MET A 103 -0.61 1.10 -1.20
CA MET A 103 -0.58 1.36 -2.64
C MET A 103 -0.87 2.83 -2.99
N SER A 104 -1.69 3.52 -2.18
CA SER A 104 -1.97 4.95 -2.40
C SER A 104 -0.70 5.80 -2.29
N ARG A 105 0.18 5.50 -1.32
CA ARG A 105 1.48 6.15 -1.15
C ARG A 105 2.39 5.91 -2.37
N MET A 106 2.43 4.68 -2.87
CA MET A 106 3.22 4.33 -4.05
C MET A 106 2.74 5.07 -5.30
N ILE A 107 1.41 5.11 -5.55
CA ILE A 107 0.81 5.82 -6.68
C ILE A 107 1.12 7.32 -6.63
N ASN A 108 0.96 7.94 -5.46
CA ASN A 108 1.23 9.37 -5.29
C ASN A 108 2.74 9.67 -5.45
N HIS A 109 3.62 8.78 -4.96
CA HIS A 109 5.06 8.91 -5.15
C HIS A 109 5.45 8.89 -6.63
N PHE A 110 4.85 8.04 -7.45
CA PHE A 110 5.08 8.05 -8.92
C PHE A 110 4.71 9.41 -9.53
N GLY A 111 3.67 10.06 -9.03
CA GLY A 111 3.27 11.40 -9.47
C GLY A 111 4.35 12.48 -9.27
N THR A 112 5.24 12.32 -8.29
CA THR A 112 6.34 13.29 -8.05
C THR A 112 7.39 13.28 -9.16
N HIS A 113 7.48 12.19 -9.93
CA HIS A 113 8.41 12.03 -11.05
C HIS A 113 7.82 12.40 -12.41
N LEU A 114 6.57 12.82 -12.47
CA LEU A 114 5.88 13.17 -13.70
C LEU A 114 6.65 14.21 -14.57
N PRO A 115 7.26 15.29 -14.02
CA PRO A 115 8.04 16.22 -14.84
C PRO A 115 9.22 15.56 -15.57
N LYS A 116 9.94 14.65 -14.90
CA LYS A 116 11.05 13.89 -15.49
C LYS A 116 10.54 12.93 -16.56
N LEU A 117 9.43 12.26 -16.31
CA LEU A 117 8.81 11.34 -17.26
C LEU A 117 8.36 12.11 -18.53
N ILE A 118 7.76 13.29 -18.39
CA ILE A 118 7.39 14.15 -19.53
C ILE A 118 8.62 14.53 -20.38
N ALA A 119 9.76 14.85 -19.73
CA ALA A 119 11.00 15.11 -20.45
C ALA A 119 11.46 13.88 -21.26
N CYS A 120 11.37 12.67 -20.68
CA CYS A 120 11.72 11.42 -21.38
C CYS A 120 10.86 11.18 -22.64
N PHE A 121 9.60 11.61 -22.67
CA PHE A 121 8.76 11.51 -23.86
C PHE A 121 9.26 12.39 -25.03
N ARG A 122 10.01 13.44 -24.74
CA ARG A 122 10.55 14.37 -25.75
C ARG A 122 11.99 14.04 -26.15
N GLU A 123 12.80 13.62 -25.19
CA GLU A 123 14.25 13.54 -25.28
C GLU A 123 14.78 12.10 -25.26
N GLY A 124 13.90 11.13 -24.96
CA GLY A 124 14.29 9.76 -24.73
C GLY A 124 14.85 9.54 -23.33
N GLY A 125 15.45 8.35 -23.09
CA GLY A 125 15.99 7.95 -21.80
C GLY A 125 14.94 7.35 -20.87
N GLY A 126 15.07 7.59 -19.56
CA GLY A 126 14.15 7.07 -18.53
C GLY A 126 14.37 7.74 -17.17
N VAL A 127 13.47 7.51 -16.23
CA VAL A 127 13.66 7.87 -14.84
C VAL A 127 14.44 6.73 -14.16
N PRO A 128 15.67 6.95 -13.67
CA PRO A 128 16.46 5.90 -13.04
C PRO A 128 15.75 5.33 -11.81
N TYR A 129 15.85 4.01 -11.59
CA TYR A 129 15.25 3.33 -10.43
C TYR A 129 15.65 3.99 -9.10
N ALA A 130 16.89 4.41 -8.97
CA ALA A 130 17.39 5.11 -7.80
C ALA A 130 16.61 6.40 -7.45
N ALA A 131 15.97 7.05 -8.43
CA ALA A 131 15.19 8.26 -8.18
C ALA A 131 13.89 7.97 -7.39
N TYR A 132 13.37 6.75 -7.45
CA TYR A 132 12.17 6.36 -6.70
C TYR A 132 12.46 5.96 -5.25
N ARG A 133 13.72 5.71 -4.92
CA ARG A 133 14.15 5.27 -3.60
C ARG A 133 14.42 6.46 -2.67
N PRO A 134 14.30 6.33 -1.33
CA PRO A 134 13.92 5.11 -0.59
C PRO A 134 12.40 4.89 -0.49
N VAL A 135 11.56 5.85 -0.91
CA VAL A 135 10.10 5.80 -0.71
C VAL A 135 9.49 4.57 -1.38
N PHE A 136 9.90 4.26 -2.60
CA PHE A 136 9.40 3.08 -3.31
C PHE A 136 9.77 1.78 -2.58
N THR A 137 11.01 1.65 -2.09
CA THR A 137 11.44 0.51 -1.27
C THR A 137 10.54 0.31 -0.05
N GLN A 138 10.22 1.39 0.66
CA GLN A 138 9.33 1.35 1.83
C GLN A 138 7.89 0.96 1.44
N CYS A 139 7.36 1.52 0.36
CA CYS A 139 6.01 1.16 -0.11
C CYS A 139 5.92 -0.32 -0.51
N MET A 140 6.93 -0.85 -1.17
CA MET A 140 6.99 -2.26 -1.55
C MET A 140 7.08 -3.16 -0.30
N ASP A 141 7.88 -2.78 0.68
CA ASP A 141 7.93 -3.50 1.96
C ASP A 141 6.58 -3.48 2.67
N ASP A 142 5.93 -2.32 2.77
CA ASP A 142 4.61 -2.16 3.41
C ASP A 142 3.52 -3.04 2.75
N VAL A 143 3.57 -3.21 1.42
CA VAL A 143 2.62 -4.07 0.68
C VAL A 143 2.95 -5.55 0.88
N TRP A 144 4.21 -5.96 0.59
CA TRP A 144 4.56 -7.36 0.51
C TRP A 144 4.79 -8.02 1.86
N ARG A 145 5.24 -7.28 2.87
CA ARG A 145 5.46 -7.80 4.23
C ARG A 145 4.20 -8.50 4.76
N ARG A 146 3.05 -7.84 4.69
CA ARG A 146 1.76 -8.39 5.17
C ARG A 146 1.33 -9.63 4.40
N ILE A 147 1.58 -9.64 3.09
CA ILE A 147 1.29 -10.79 2.23
C ILE A 147 2.19 -11.97 2.60
N TYR A 148 3.47 -11.73 2.79
CA TYR A 148 4.43 -12.78 3.16
C TYR A 148 4.16 -13.31 4.56
N ASP A 149 3.86 -12.46 5.55
CA ASP A 149 3.54 -12.90 6.90
C ASP A 149 2.35 -13.87 6.93
N GLN A 150 1.36 -13.67 6.06
CA GLN A 150 0.16 -14.49 6.03
C GLN A 150 0.22 -15.67 5.05
N GLN A 151 0.90 -15.52 3.92
CA GLN A 151 0.75 -16.43 2.79
C GLN A 151 2.06 -17.07 2.31
N LEU A 152 3.24 -16.59 2.72
CA LEU A 152 4.49 -17.12 2.17
C LEU A 152 4.64 -18.62 2.40
N LEU A 153 4.50 -19.07 3.64
CA LEU A 153 4.72 -20.47 4.01
C LEU A 153 3.54 -21.37 3.63
N SER A 154 2.34 -20.97 4.04
CA SER A 154 1.12 -21.77 3.87
C SER A 154 0.52 -21.71 2.47
N GLY A 155 0.75 -20.63 1.74
CA GLY A 155 0.26 -20.41 0.38
C GLY A 155 1.35 -20.65 -0.66
N PHE A 156 2.31 -19.73 -0.78
CA PHE A 156 3.26 -19.76 -1.90
C PHE A 156 4.21 -20.97 -1.86
N ILE A 157 4.86 -21.23 -0.74
CA ILE A 157 5.79 -22.37 -0.63
C ILE A 157 5.03 -23.69 -0.66
N ALA A 158 3.92 -23.78 0.06
CA ALA A 158 3.12 -25.01 0.10
C ALA A 158 2.46 -25.37 -1.24
N SER A 159 2.24 -24.40 -2.14
CA SER A 159 1.66 -24.65 -3.46
C SER A 159 2.62 -25.31 -4.45
N VAL A 160 3.92 -25.34 -4.14
CA VAL A 160 4.93 -25.99 -4.99
C VAL A 160 5.20 -27.39 -4.48
N ASP A 161 4.83 -28.40 -5.29
CA ASP A 161 4.95 -29.82 -4.92
C ASP A 161 6.38 -30.18 -4.51
N GLY A 162 6.52 -30.78 -3.33
CA GLY A 162 7.80 -31.26 -2.82
C GLY A 162 8.73 -30.18 -2.23
N LEU A 163 8.53 -28.89 -2.52
CA LEU A 163 9.45 -27.80 -2.11
C LEU A 163 9.61 -27.73 -0.59
N THR A 164 8.54 -27.85 0.17
CA THR A 164 8.59 -27.86 1.65
C THR A 164 9.50 -28.96 2.18
N ASN A 165 9.46 -30.15 1.58
CA ASN A 165 10.31 -31.27 1.98
C ASN A 165 11.79 -31.03 1.63
N GLU A 166 12.06 -30.48 0.46
CA GLU A 166 13.41 -30.13 0.05
C GLU A 166 14.00 -29.04 0.97
N LEU A 167 13.23 -28.02 1.30
CA LEU A 167 13.63 -26.97 2.25
C LEU A 167 13.96 -27.54 3.64
N ARG A 168 13.20 -28.52 4.12
CA ARG A 168 13.47 -29.20 5.40
C ARG A 168 14.69 -30.10 5.36
N ARG A 169 15.00 -30.71 4.20
CA ARG A 169 16.20 -31.54 4.01
C ARG A 169 17.48 -30.72 3.92
N GLY A 170 17.37 -29.46 3.53
CA GLY A 170 18.49 -28.56 3.34
C GLY A 170 18.89 -28.41 1.88
N ILE A 171 18.46 -27.28 1.29
CA ILE A 171 18.84 -26.87 -0.06
C ILE A 171 19.40 -25.43 -0.05
N ARG A 172 19.94 -25.02 -1.20
CA ARG A 172 20.35 -23.63 -1.41
C ARG A 172 19.25 -22.88 -2.15
N VAL A 173 18.83 -21.73 -1.61
CA VAL A 173 17.78 -20.88 -2.16
C VAL A 173 18.37 -19.51 -2.47
N LEU A 174 18.08 -19.00 -3.65
CA LEU A 174 18.44 -17.65 -4.07
C LEU A 174 17.17 -16.84 -4.37
N ASP A 175 17.03 -15.70 -3.71
CA ASP A 175 16.02 -14.69 -3.96
C ASP A 175 16.66 -13.52 -4.74
N VAL A 176 16.26 -13.35 -5.99
CA VAL A 176 16.77 -12.27 -6.87
C VAL A 176 15.76 -11.13 -6.88
N GLY A 177 16.19 -9.96 -6.39
CA GLY A 177 15.28 -8.84 -6.11
C GLY A 177 14.65 -8.97 -4.72
N CYS A 178 15.44 -9.42 -3.72
CA CYS A 178 14.94 -9.72 -2.39
C CYS A 178 14.43 -8.50 -1.59
N GLY A 179 14.60 -7.30 -2.10
CA GLY A 179 14.17 -6.07 -1.44
C GLY A 179 14.71 -5.96 -0.01
N THR A 180 13.82 -5.71 0.95
CA THR A 180 14.15 -5.62 2.39
C THR A 180 14.43 -6.98 3.03
N GLY A 181 14.43 -8.06 2.27
CA GLY A 181 14.76 -9.42 2.72
C GLY A 181 13.69 -10.07 3.61
N HIS A 182 12.49 -9.52 3.69
CA HIS A 182 11.48 -10.05 4.61
C HIS A 182 11.11 -11.49 4.29
N ALA A 183 10.80 -11.81 3.02
CA ALA A 183 10.46 -13.18 2.60
C ALA A 183 11.60 -14.17 2.90
N ILE A 184 12.82 -13.82 2.51
CA ILE A 184 13.95 -14.73 2.69
C ILE A 184 14.32 -14.93 4.17
N ASN A 185 14.14 -13.91 5.00
CA ASN A 185 14.34 -14.02 6.45
C ASN A 185 13.27 -14.89 7.12
N LEU A 186 12.00 -14.83 6.66
CA LEU A 186 10.95 -15.75 7.12
C LEU A 186 11.29 -17.21 6.77
N LEU A 187 11.72 -17.45 5.52
CA LEU A 187 12.12 -18.78 5.06
C LEU A 187 13.33 -19.31 5.86
N ALA A 188 14.34 -18.48 6.11
CA ALA A 188 15.52 -18.87 6.86
C ALA A 188 15.22 -19.27 8.31
N ARG A 189 14.24 -18.61 8.93
CA ARG A 189 13.77 -18.97 10.28
C ARG A 189 12.98 -20.28 10.29
N GLU A 190 12.13 -20.52 9.29
CA GLU A 190 11.29 -21.71 9.21
C GLU A 190 12.09 -22.96 8.78
N TYR A 191 13.11 -22.79 7.93
CA TYR A 191 13.88 -23.89 7.34
C TYR A 191 15.38 -23.75 7.63
N PRO A 192 15.81 -23.92 8.91
CA PRO A 192 17.19 -23.67 9.33
C PRO A 192 18.22 -24.65 8.74
N GLN A 193 17.79 -25.75 8.11
CA GLN A 193 18.68 -26.68 7.41
C GLN A 193 19.06 -26.19 6.01
N SER A 194 18.32 -25.24 5.46
CA SER A 194 18.58 -24.66 4.13
C SER A 194 19.44 -23.40 4.22
N ALA A 195 20.18 -23.13 3.17
CA ALA A 195 20.98 -21.91 3.04
C ALA A 195 20.30 -20.91 2.11
N PHE A 196 20.10 -19.68 2.59
CA PHE A 196 19.35 -18.65 1.87
C PHE A 196 20.26 -17.48 1.49
N PHE A 197 20.11 -17.00 0.26
CA PHE A 197 20.87 -15.90 -0.31
C PHE A 197 19.91 -14.91 -0.96
N GLY A 198 20.08 -13.61 -0.69
CA GLY A 198 19.27 -12.54 -1.28
C GLY A 198 20.16 -11.55 -2.03
N TYR A 199 19.78 -11.19 -3.25
CA TYR A 199 20.40 -10.12 -4.03
C TYR A 199 19.38 -9.07 -4.41
N ASP A 200 19.76 -7.80 -4.29
CA ASP A 200 19.00 -6.66 -4.78
C ASP A 200 19.94 -5.54 -5.24
N ILE A 201 19.49 -4.74 -6.22
CA ILE A 201 20.23 -3.57 -6.71
C ILE A 201 20.06 -2.35 -5.78
N ALA A 202 19.09 -2.41 -4.85
CA ALA A 202 18.74 -1.35 -3.92
C ALA A 202 19.59 -1.47 -2.64
N GLU A 203 20.63 -0.66 -2.50
CA GLU A 203 21.52 -0.67 -1.32
C GLU A 203 20.80 -0.40 -0.01
N ASP A 204 19.81 0.52 -0.02
CA ASP A 204 18.94 0.81 1.13
C ASP A 204 18.09 -0.41 1.53
N ALA A 205 17.55 -1.15 0.56
CA ALA A 205 16.83 -2.38 0.81
C ALA A 205 17.72 -3.46 1.43
N ILE A 206 18.91 -3.67 0.89
CA ILE A 206 19.91 -4.61 1.44
C ILE A 206 20.34 -4.21 2.86
N ALA A 207 20.53 -2.92 3.14
CA ALA A 207 20.82 -2.45 4.48
C ALA A 207 19.70 -2.80 5.48
N MET A 208 18.42 -2.63 5.08
CA MET A 208 17.25 -3.04 5.86
C MET A 208 17.19 -4.57 6.06
N ALA A 209 17.45 -5.35 4.99
CA ALA A 209 17.47 -6.80 5.04
C ALA A 209 18.48 -7.34 6.08
N ARG A 210 19.70 -6.80 6.06
CA ARG A 210 20.75 -7.16 7.03
C ARG A 210 20.38 -6.78 8.46
N ALA A 211 19.82 -5.59 8.67
CA ALA A 211 19.39 -5.14 9.98
C ALA A 211 18.21 -6.00 10.55
N ALA A 212 17.33 -6.50 9.69
CA ALA A 212 16.24 -7.39 10.09
C ALA A 212 16.68 -8.81 10.42
N PHE A 213 17.75 -9.31 9.78
CA PHE A 213 18.30 -10.65 10.06
C PHE A 213 18.98 -10.74 11.44
N LEU A 214 19.55 -9.63 11.91
CA LEU A 214 20.28 -9.57 13.19
C LEU A 214 19.35 -9.43 14.42
N ARG A 215 18.02 -9.35 14.23
CA ARG A 215 17.00 -9.24 15.28
C ARG A 215 16.26 -10.57 15.48
#